data_78d5d668676715ff9a62f1f95576d30d
#
_entry.id   78d5d668676715ff9a62f1f95576d30d
#
_cell.length_a   1.000
_cell.length_b   1.000
_cell.length_c   1.000
_cell.angle_alpha   90.00
_cell.angle_beta   90.00
_cell.angle_gamma   90.00
#
_symmetry.space_group_name_H-M   'P 1'
#
loop_
_entity.id
_entity.type
_entity.pdbx_description
1 polymer ?
#
loop_
_entity_poly.entity_id
_entity_poly.type
_entity_poly.pdbx_seq_one_letter_code
_entity_poly.pdbx_strand_id
1 'polypeptide(L)'
;MDNQLIGESGSSDTSKTRLKTLHLEAGHAYSVKIECSQPGTSGLVKLVWHLPGEKRDYADAVEKADVIVAVIGLAGELEGEEMPITIEGFAGGDRTSVELPRAQERLLESLVASGKPVVVVLMNGSALGINWADQHAGAILEAWYPGEEGGTAVAEALAGDFSPAGRLPLTFYKSVDQIPAFDDYNMKGRTYRYFTGEPLYRFGYGLSYTNFEYSNLTFDKTTVGAKDDLAASMYVKNIGKMAADEVVQVYLTHPGEKGAPLRALAGFRRVHLDPGETQKVEVAIPNRNLSFVDEKGARRIAPGTLDVWVGGGQPAGSVKTAGLSGSVKITGAAVLAK
;
A
#
# COMPACT_ATOMS: atom_id res chain seq x y z
N MET A 1 2.29 -5.44 45.95
CA MET A 1 2.99 -6.64 46.37
C MET A 1 3.45 -6.39 47.77
N ASP A 2 3.06 -7.23 48.69
CA ASP A 2 3.42 -7.08 50.14
C ASP A 2 3.30 -5.63 50.66
N ASN A 3 2.15 -5.00 50.35
CA ASN A 3 1.83 -3.59 50.69
C ASN A 3 2.67 -2.53 49.98
N GLN A 4 3.49 -2.87 48.99
CA GLN A 4 4.21 -1.89 48.19
C GLN A 4 3.40 -1.46 46.96
N LEU A 5 3.21 -0.15 46.78
CA LEU A 5 2.60 0.41 45.59
C LEU A 5 3.49 0.20 44.36
N ILE A 6 3.00 -0.52 43.35
CA ILE A 6 3.76 -0.83 42.14
C ILE A 6 3.58 0.26 41.09
N GLY A 7 2.39 0.80 41.01
CA GLY A 7 2.05 1.89 40.07
C GLY A 7 0.68 2.47 40.36
N GLU A 8 0.50 3.73 40.03
CA GLU A 8 -0.74 4.46 40.12
C GLU A 8 -0.93 5.29 38.83
N SER A 9 -2.14 5.35 38.31
CA SER A 9 -2.50 6.27 37.23
C SER A 9 -3.61 7.19 37.71
N GLY A 10 -3.51 8.50 37.41
CA GLY A 10 -4.50 9.48 37.79
C GLY A 10 -5.75 9.40 36.92
N SER A 11 -6.85 9.98 37.43
CA SER A 11 -8.18 9.97 36.79
C SER A 11 -8.28 10.65 35.43
N SER A 12 -7.24 11.39 35.00
CA SER A 12 -7.14 12.02 33.67
C SER A 12 -6.31 11.23 32.66
N ASP A 13 -5.84 10.05 33.01
CA ASP A 13 -4.85 9.28 32.26
C ASP A 13 -5.54 8.13 31.51
N THR A 14 -6.11 8.43 30.35
CA THR A 14 -7.03 7.54 29.66
C THR A 14 -6.42 6.36 28.92
N SER A 15 -5.07 6.26 28.77
CA SER A 15 -4.42 5.07 28.25
C SER A 15 -2.91 5.10 28.43
N LYS A 16 -2.40 4.85 29.63
CA LYS A 16 -0.93 4.72 29.82
C LYS A 16 -0.55 3.32 30.27
N THR A 17 0.27 2.67 29.45
CA THR A 17 1.00 1.48 29.88
C THR A 17 2.06 1.90 30.90
N ARG A 18 2.01 1.31 32.07
CA ARG A 18 3.05 1.48 33.11
C ARG A 18 3.88 0.20 33.16
N LEU A 19 5.16 0.34 32.92
CA LEU A 19 6.13 -0.76 33.01
C LEU A 19 6.92 -0.60 34.32
N LYS A 20 6.98 -1.67 35.10
CA LYS A 20 7.84 -1.72 36.28
C LYS A 20 8.49 -3.11 36.39
N THR A 21 9.81 -3.11 36.49
CA THR A 21 10.55 -4.33 36.76
C THR A 21 10.52 -4.60 38.24
N LEU A 22 10.14 -5.81 38.64
CA LEU A 22 10.12 -6.27 40.00
C LEU A 22 11.07 -7.45 40.16
N HIS A 23 11.81 -7.48 41.23
CA HIS A 23 12.60 -8.66 41.61
C HIS A 23 11.75 -9.56 42.48
N LEU A 24 11.57 -10.80 42.05
CA LEU A 24 10.75 -11.80 42.72
C LEU A 24 11.61 -13.01 43.11
N GLU A 25 11.41 -13.53 44.31
CA GLU A 25 12.12 -14.71 44.80
C GLU A 25 11.38 -16.00 44.37
N ALA A 26 12.11 -16.96 43.83
CA ALA A 26 11.56 -18.23 43.40
C ALA A 26 10.95 -18.99 44.58
N GLY A 27 9.74 -19.52 44.40
CA GLY A 27 9.03 -20.26 45.45
C GLY A 27 8.29 -19.40 46.47
N HIS A 28 8.43 -18.08 46.42
CA HIS A 28 7.66 -17.16 47.27
C HIS A 28 6.32 -16.76 46.59
N ALA A 29 5.24 -16.83 47.36
CA ALA A 29 3.89 -16.43 46.87
C ALA A 29 3.68 -14.93 47.17
N TYR A 30 3.47 -14.16 46.10
CA TYR A 30 3.20 -12.72 46.21
C TYR A 30 1.73 -12.40 46.03
N SER A 31 1.16 -11.61 46.96
CA SER A 31 -0.19 -11.11 46.79
C SER A 31 -0.20 -9.83 45.93
N VAL A 32 -0.97 -9.84 44.86
CA VAL A 32 -1.15 -8.68 43.97
C VAL A 32 -2.58 -8.19 44.07
N LYS A 33 -2.75 -6.92 44.40
CA LYS A 33 -4.07 -6.25 44.42
C LYS A 33 -4.09 -5.19 43.33
N ILE A 34 -5.09 -5.22 42.47
CA ILE A 34 -5.36 -4.22 41.45
C ILE A 34 -6.68 -3.55 41.82
N GLU A 35 -6.63 -2.27 42.04
CA GLU A 35 -7.81 -1.45 42.28
C GLU A 35 -8.02 -0.53 41.09
N CYS A 36 -9.18 -0.62 40.46
CA CYS A 36 -9.59 0.25 39.37
C CYS A 36 -10.82 1.04 39.80
N SER A 37 -10.72 2.35 39.78
CA SER A 37 -11.86 3.24 40.01
C SER A 37 -12.12 4.02 38.71
N GLN A 38 -13.29 3.86 38.12
CA GLN A 38 -13.62 4.49 36.87
C GLN A 38 -14.95 5.24 36.96
N PRO A 39 -14.94 6.55 36.70
CA PRO A 39 -16.17 7.32 36.54
C PRO A 39 -16.69 7.15 35.10
N GLY A 40 -17.45 6.08 34.79
CA GLY A 40 -18.02 5.84 33.47
C GLY A 40 -18.34 4.38 33.19
N THR A 41 -18.95 4.08 32.05
CA THR A 41 -19.52 2.77 31.71
C THR A 41 -18.57 1.83 30.97
N SER A 42 -17.36 2.24 30.58
CA SER A 42 -16.38 1.37 29.89
C SER A 42 -14.96 1.66 30.32
N GLY A 43 -14.20 0.63 30.66
CA GLY A 43 -12.79 0.68 30.97
C GLY A 43 -12.16 -0.68 30.86
N LEU A 44 -10.95 -0.73 30.31
CA LEU A 44 -10.14 -1.93 30.21
C LEU A 44 -8.91 -1.78 31.11
N VAL A 45 -8.76 -2.70 32.06
CA VAL A 45 -7.50 -2.89 32.80
C VAL A 45 -6.87 -4.18 32.35
N LYS A 46 -5.65 -4.09 31.78
CA LYS A 46 -4.90 -5.26 31.32
C LYS A 46 -3.60 -5.35 32.12
N LEU A 47 -3.42 -6.40 32.90
CA LEU A 47 -2.14 -6.75 33.48
C LEU A 47 -1.42 -7.71 32.54
N VAL A 48 -0.22 -7.32 32.13
CA VAL A 48 0.66 -8.16 31.31
C VAL A 48 1.91 -8.48 32.11
N TRP A 49 2.30 -9.71 32.13
CA TRP A 49 3.41 -10.23 32.88
C TRP A 49 4.51 -10.73 31.93
N HIS A 50 5.75 -10.26 32.12
CA HIS A 50 6.91 -10.71 31.36
C HIS A 50 8.00 -11.18 32.31
N LEU A 51 8.46 -12.41 32.19
CA LEU A 51 9.58 -12.93 32.94
C LEU A 51 10.90 -12.60 32.21
N PRO A 52 11.95 -12.10 32.94
CA PRO A 52 13.27 -11.93 32.36
C PRO A 52 13.82 -13.29 31.92
N GLY A 53 14.27 -13.40 30.68
CA GLY A 53 14.87 -14.63 30.17
C GLY A 53 13.87 -15.65 29.62
N GLU A 54 12.56 -15.38 29.63
CA GLU A 54 11.66 -16.10 28.73
C GLU A 54 12.19 -15.92 27.32
N LYS A 55 12.66 -17.00 26.72
CA LYS A 55 12.82 -17.06 25.26
C LYS A 55 11.48 -16.59 24.70
N ARG A 56 11.50 -15.56 23.88
CA ARG A 56 10.28 -15.10 23.22
C ARG A 56 9.66 -16.33 22.59
N ASP A 57 8.37 -16.60 22.85
CA ASP A 57 7.65 -17.82 22.42
C ASP A 57 7.87 -18.18 20.95
N TYR A 58 8.24 -17.20 20.11
CA TYR A 58 8.52 -17.43 18.70
C TYR A 58 9.93 -18.00 18.39
N ALA A 59 10.90 -17.96 19.30
CA ALA A 59 12.25 -18.42 19.01
C ALA A 59 12.30 -19.91 18.65
N ASP A 60 11.57 -20.73 19.41
CA ASP A 60 11.46 -22.17 19.15
C ASP A 60 10.67 -22.44 17.85
N ALA A 61 9.68 -21.61 17.54
CA ALA A 61 8.94 -21.69 16.28
C ALA A 61 9.83 -21.33 15.09
N VAL A 62 10.62 -20.26 15.19
CA VAL A 62 11.58 -19.82 14.17
C VAL A 62 12.64 -20.90 13.89
N GLU A 63 13.17 -21.53 14.95
CA GLU A 63 14.16 -22.60 14.82
C GLU A 63 13.63 -23.78 13.99
N LYS A 64 12.38 -24.15 14.21
CA LYS A 64 11.70 -25.29 13.56
C LYS A 64 11.08 -24.96 12.21
N ALA A 65 10.91 -23.67 11.88
CA ALA A 65 10.26 -23.25 10.66
C ALA A 65 11.17 -23.43 9.43
N ASP A 66 10.59 -23.80 8.31
CA ASP A 66 11.24 -23.73 6.98
C ASP A 66 11.05 -22.34 6.35
N VAL A 67 9.93 -21.70 6.60
CA VAL A 67 9.57 -20.35 6.14
C VAL A 67 8.85 -19.62 7.27
N ILE A 68 9.11 -18.32 7.40
CA ILE A 68 8.45 -17.45 8.38
C ILE A 68 7.47 -16.55 7.64
N VAL A 69 6.21 -16.53 8.08
CA VAL A 69 5.21 -15.56 7.63
C VAL A 69 5.01 -14.53 8.74
N ALA A 70 5.49 -13.31 8.50
CA ALA A 70 5.37 -12.19 9.42
C ALA A 70 4.15 -11.33 9.06
N VAL A 71 3.06 -11.46 9.82
CA VAL A 71 1.86 -10.63 9.67
C VAL A 71 2.03 -9.40 10.55
N ILE A 72 2.19 -8.24 9.92
CA ILE A 72 2.50 -6.96 10.58
C ILE A 72 1.78 -5.82 9.89
N GLY A 73 1.83 -4.63 10.45
CA GLY A 73 1.22 -3.44 9.85
C GLY A 73 0.63 -2.52 10.92
N LEU A 74 -0.49 -1.93 10.59
CA LEU A 74 -1.21 -0.99 11.45
C LEU A 74 -2.53 -1.60 11.90
N ALA A 75 -3.25 -0.89 12.77
CA ALA A 75 -4.56 -1.28 13.25
C ALA A 75 -5.41 -0.02 13.47
N GLY A 76 -6.74 -0.16 13.40
CA GLY A 76 -7.64 0.97 13.61
C GLY A 76 -7.47 1.67 14.96
N GLU A 77 -6.96 0.95 15.97
CA GLU A 77 -6.60 1.51 17.27
C GLU A 77 -5.38 2.44 17.23
N LEU A 78 -4.57 2.39 16.18
CA LEU A 78 -3.44 3.30 15.95
C LEU A 78 -3.79 4.44 15.00
N GLU A 79 -4.66 4.20 14.04
CA GLU A 79 -5.05 5.14 12.97
C GLU A 79 -6.43 5.81 13.24
N GLY A 80 -6.93 5.78 14.46
CA GLY A 80 -8.18 6.44 14.83
C GLY A 80 -8.03 7.95 14.94
N GLU A 81 -8.98 8.69 14.38
CA GLU A 81 -9.02 10.16 14.39
C GLU A 81 -9.17 10.70 15.82
N GLU A 82 -8.43 11.78 16.15
CA GLU A 82 -8.45 12.48 17.46
C GLU A 82 -8.25 11.56 18.68
N MET A 83 -7.52 10.47 18.53
CA MET A 83 -7.24 9.54 19.62
C MET A 83 -6.03 9.99 20.46
N PRO A 84 -6.04 9.77 21.79
CA PRO A 84 -4.91 10.10 22.67
C PRO A 84 -3.78 9.08 22.54
N ILE A 85 -3.18 9.00 21.35
CA ILE A 85 -2.06 8.08 21.06
C ILE A 85 -0.74 8.78 21.30
N THR A 86 0.16 8.12 22.05
CA THR A 86 1.51 8.58 22.37
C THR A 86 2.58 7.60 21.86
N ILE A 87 2.38 7.08 20.64
CA ILE A 87 3.32 6.16 19.99
C ILE A 87 4.12 6.95 18.96
N GLU A 88 5.42 6.68 18.86
CA GLU A 88 6.28 7.26 17.82
C GLU A 88 5.71 6.99 16.43
N GLY A 89 5.64 8.02 15.62
CA GLY A 89 5.03 7.98 14.27
C GLY A 89 3.55 8.34 14.23
N PHE A 90 2.94 8.70 15.38
CA PHE A 90 1.54 9.11 15.47
C PHE A 90 1.35 10.34 16.35
N ALA A 91 0.40 11.18 15.99
CA ALA A 91 -0.06 12.33 16.79
C ALA A 91 -1.57 12.43 16.70
N GLY A 92 -2.27 12.20 17.81
CA GLY A 92 -3.74 12.21 17.86
C GLY A 92 -4.42 11.15 16.98
N GLY A 93 -3.70 10.07 16.64
CA GLY A 93 -4.14 9.06 15.68
C GLY A 93 -3.68 9.31 14.25
N ASP A 94 -3.33 10.55 13.90
CA ASP A 94 -2.76 10.89 12.60
C ASP A 94 -1.31 10.42 12.50
N ARG A 95 -0.92 9.95 11.34
CA ARG A 95 0.45 9.52 11.09
C ARG A 95 1.39 10.70 10.88
N THR A 96 2.49 10.72 11.62
CA THR A 96 3.61 11.67 11.46
C THR A 96 4.81 11.03 10.75
N SER A 97 4.78 9.70 10.54
CA SER A 97 5.73 8.93 9.72
C SER A 97 4.97 7.96 8.83
N VAL A 98 5.51 7.66 7.65
CA VAL A 98 4.99 6.60 6.77
C VAL A 98 5.60 5.23 7.06
N GLU A 99 6.57 5.15 7.97
CA GLU A 99 7.29 3.92 8.30
C GLU A 99 6.47 2.98 9.20
N LEU A 100 6.87 1.73 9.25
CA LEU A 100 6.34 0.78 10.24
C LEU A 100 6.67 1.23 11.65
N PRO A 101 5.83 0.90 12.66
CA PRO A 101 6.20 1.05 14.05
C PRO A 101 7.53 0.35 14.34
N ARG A 102 8.47 1.05 14.99
CA ARG A 102 9.85 0.58 15.16
C ARG A 102 9.97 -0.81 15.82
N ALA A 103 9.02 -1.17 16.67
CA ALA A 103 8.99 -2.51 17.28
C ALA A 103 8.77 -3.62 16.23
N GLN A 104 7.98 -3.36 15.20
CA GLN A 104 7.71 -4.31 14.12
C GLN A 104 8.91 -4.41 13.16
N GLU A 105 9.56 -3.29 12.86
CA GLU A 105 10.78 -3.29 12.06
C GLU A 105 11.88 -4.12 12.74
N ARG A 106 12.12 -3.91 14.04
CA ARG A 106 13.08 -4.72 14.83
C ARG A 106 12.70 -6.21 14.89
N LEU A 107 11.41 -6.53 14.91
CA LEU A 107 10.96 -7.90 14.82
C LEU A 107 11.37 -8.50 13.46
N LEU A 108 11.09 -7.80 12.35
CA LEU A 108 11.51 -8.25 11.02
C LEU A 108 13.02 -8.44 10.92
N GLU A 109 13.81 -7.47 11.43
CA GLU A 109 15.28 -7.57 11.48
C GLU A 109 15.72 -8.87 12.19
N SER A 110 15.09 -9.18 13.33
CA SER A 110 15.42 -10.40 14.09
C SER A 110 14.98 -11.69 13.39
N LEU A 111 13.87 -11.67 12.67
CA LEU A 111 13.37 -12.82 11.91
C LEU A 111 14.27 -13.09 10.70
N VAL A 112 14.66 -12.07 9.94
CA VAL A 112 15.59 -12.21 8.81
C VAL A 112 16.98 -12.65 9.27
N ALA A 113 17.46 -12.15 10.43
CA ALA A 113 18.74 -12.57 11.01
C ALA A 113 18.78 -14.07 11.39
N SER A 114 17.64 -14.74 11.51
CA SER A 114 17.58 -16.21 11.70
C SER A 114 18.09 -16.99 10.48
N GLY A 115 18.24 -16.36 9.31
CA GLY A 115 18.62 -17.00 8.06
C GLY A 115 17.50 -17.77 7.37
N LYS A 116 16.28 -17.75 7.91
CA LYS A 116 15.11 -18.38 7.30
C LYS A 116 14.49 -17.44 6.26
N PRO A 117 13.86 -17.95 5.18
CA PRO A 117 13.04 -17.14 4.29
C PRO A 117 11.90 -16.45 5.07
N VAL A 118 11.75 -15.14 4.90
CA VAL A 118 10.70 -14.35 5.54
C VAL A 118 9.76 -13.81 4.47
N VAL A 119 8.47 -14.11 4.61
CA VAL A 119 7.38 -13.51 3.83
C VAL A 119 6.66 -12.53 4.75
N VAL A 120 6.50 -11.30 4.29
CA VAL A 120 5.79 -10.25 5.02
C VAL A 120 4.38 -10.12 4.48
N VAL A 121 3.39 -10.18 5.37
CA VAL A 121 2.00 -9.85 5.08
C VAL A 121 1.67 -8.54 5.78
N LEU A 122 1.45 -7.50 4.99
CA LEU A 122 1.13 -6.16 5.49
C LEU A 122 -0.38 -5.99 5.66
N MET A 123 -0.79 -5.60 6.86
CA MET A 123 -2.18 -5.26 7.18
C MET A 123 -2.24 -3.79 7.60
N ASN A 124 -2.76 -2.94 6.74
CA ASN A 124 -2.79 -1.48 6.92
C ASN A 124 -3.86 -0.83 6.04
N GLY A 125 -4.25 0.39 6.39
CA GLY A 125 -5.21 1.18 5.60
C GLY A 125 -4.56 2.29 4.76
N SER A 126 -3.27 2.57 4.99
CA SER A 126 -2.51 3.64 4.33
C SER A 126 -1.14 3.15 3.86
N ALA A 127 -0.49 3.86 2.93
CA ALA A 127 0.83 3.48 2.42
C ALA A 127 1.89 3.40 3.54
N LEU A 128 2.75 2.38 3.46
CA LEU A 128 3.85 2.15 4.37
C LEU A 128 5.21 2.29 3.68
N GLY A 129 6.13 3.03 4.30
CA GLY A 129 7.53 3.16 3.89
C GLY A 129 8.36 1.98 4.42
N ILE A 130 8.23 0.82 3.81
CA ILE A 130 8.86 -0.43 4.25
C ILE A 130 10.19 -0.70 3.55
N ASN A 131 11.03 0.32 3.43
CA ASN A 131 12.28 0.25 2.66
C ASN A 131 13.18 -0.89 3.09
N TRP A 132 13.27 -1.16 4.39
CA TRP A 132 14.11 -2.24 4.90
C TRP A 132 13.54 -3.61 4.52
N ALA A 133 12.23 -3.81 4.69
CA ALA A 133 11.56 -5.05 4.31
C ALA A 133 11.64 -5.33 2.80
N ASP A 134 11.51 -4.29 1.95
CA ASP A 134 11.65 -4.40 0.49
C ASP A 134 13.01 -4.98 0.07
N GLN A 135 14.07 -4.69 0.83
CA GLN A 135 15.43 -5.14 0.53
C GLN A 135 15.79 -6.51 1.13
N HIS A 136 15.09 -6.96 2.19
CA HIS A 136 15.53 -8.10 2.99
C HIS A 136 14.49 -9.22 3.10
N ALA A 137 13.20 -8.95 2.88
CA ALA A 137 12.17 -9.99 2.85
C ALA A 137 12.20 -10.76 1.53
N GLY A 138 11.88 -12.05 1.58
CA GLY A 138 11.76 -12.88 0.39
C GLY A 138 10.55 -12.54 -0.48
N ALA A 139 9.45 -12.10 0.15
CA ALA A 139 8.24 -11.61 -0.51
C ALA A 139 7.46 -10.70 0.43
N ILE A 140 6.64 -9.82 -0.17
CA ILE A 140 5.73 -8.91 0.55
C ILE A 140 4.34 -9.01 -0.09
N LEU A 141 3.34 -9.31 0.72
CA LEU A 141 1.93 -9.32 0.33
C LEU A 141 1.21 -8.17 1.04
N GLU A 142 0.68 -7.23 0.27
CA GLU A 142 -0.17 -6.14 0.78
C GLU A 142 -1.61 -6.64 0.88
N ALA A 143 -2.08 -6.89 2.11
CA ALA A 143 -3.40 -7.46 2.39
C ALA A 143 -4.44 -6.40 2.79
N TRP A 144 -4.02 -5.17 3.03
CA TRP A 144 -4.87 -4.08 3.53
C TRP A 144 -5.55 -4.46 4.86
N TYR A 145 -6.71 -3.92 5.15
CA TYR A 145 -7.61 -4.38 6.20
C TYR A 145 -8.63 -5.35 5.59
N PRO A 146 -8.36 -6.67 5.62
CA PRO A 146 -9.23 -7.64 4.98
C PRO A 146 -10.51 -7.86 5.80
N GLY A 147 -11.54 -8.36 5.13
CA GLY A 147 -12.78 -8.78 5.76
C GLY A 147 -12.69 -10.15 6.43
N GLU A 148 -13.84 -10.77 6.64
CA GLU A 148 -13.99 -12.06 7.36
C GLU A 148 -13.14 -13.17 6.74
N GLU A 149 -13.09 -13.28 5.41
CA GLU A 149 -12.32 -14.29 4.67
C GLU A 149 -10.85 -13.90 4.41
N GLY A 150 -10.36 -12.86 5.07
CA GLY A 150 -9.00 -12.37 4.85
C GLY A 150 -7.92 -13.38 5.14
N GLY A 151 -8.07 -14.18 6.20
CA GLY A 151 -7.13 -15.25 6.53
C GLY A 151 -7.08 -16.33 5.46
N THR A 152 -8.24 -16.75 4.94
CA THR A 152 -8.37 -17.71 3.84
C THR A 152 -7.69 -17.16 2.57
N ALA A 153 -8.01 -15.94 2.16
CA ALA A 153 -7.44 -15.32 0.96
C ALA A 153 -5.91 -15.18 1.02
N VAL A 154 -5.37 -14.78 2.18
CA VAL A 154 -3.92 -14.70 2.39
C VAL A 154 -3.28 -16.09 2.32
N ALA A 155 -3.86 -17.10 2.99
CA ALA A 155 -3.33 -18.45 2.99
C ALA A 155 -3.31 -19.07 1.58
N GLU A 156 -4.40 -18.94 0.82
CA GLU A 156 -4.51 -19.40 -0.57
C GLU A 156 -3.52 -18.69 -1.50
N ALA A 157 -3.34 -17.37 -1.32
CA ALA A 157 -2.31 -16.64 -2.07
C ALA A 157 -0.91 -17.15 -1.78
N LEU A 158 -0.57 -17.36 -0.50
CA LEU A 158 0.75 -17.86 -0.10
C LEU A 158 0.97 -19.32 -0.53
N ALA A 159 -0.09 -20.15 -0.52
CA ALA A 159 -0.04 -21.53 -1.01
C ALA A 159 0.08 -21.62 -2.54
N GLY A 160 -0.26 -20.55 -3.27
CA GLY A 160 -0.27 -20.53 -4.72
C GLY A 160 -1.53 -21.13 -5.33
N ASP A 161 -2.63 -21.20 -4.59
CA ASP A 161 -3.93 -21.68 -5.10
C ASP A 161 -4.50 -20.70 -6.14
N PHE A 162 -4.15 -19.42 -6.04
CA PHE A 162 -4.37 -18.43 -7.08
C PHE A 162 -3.20 -17.45 -7.17
N SER A 163 -3.08 -16.75 -8.29
CA SER A 163 -2.09 -15.69 -8.48
C SER A 163 -2.66 -14.34 -8.03
N PRO A 164 -2.00 -13.60 -7.11
CA PRO A 164 -2.40 -12.24 -6.78
C PRO A 164 -2.44 -11.36 -8.03
N ALA A 165 -3.50 -10.55 -8.15
CA ALA A 165 -3.70 -9.65 -9.28
C ALA A 165 -3.99 -8.20 -8.84
N GLY A 166 -3.90 -7.92 -7.54
CA GLY A 166 -4.06 -6.59 -6.99
C GLY A 166 -3.03 -5.60 -7.55
N ARG A 167 -3.44 -4.34 -7.66
CA ARG A 167 -2.56 -3.22 -8.02
C ARG A 167 -2.73 -2.13 -6.98
N LEU A 168 -1.62 -1.54 -6.54
CA LEU A 168 -1.63 -0.50 -5.51
C LEU A 168 -2.46 0.71 -5.94
N PRO A 169 -3.48 1.12 -5.18
CA PRO A 169 -4.37 2.24 -5.53
C PRO A 169 -3.80 3.61 -5.17
N LEU A 170 -2.58 3.65 -4.64
CA LEU A 170 -1.89 4.87 -4.25
C LEU A 170 -0.37 4.73 -4.40
N THR A 171 0.36 5.85 -4.30
CA THR A 171 1.82 5.88 -4.34
C THR A 171 2.37 5.58 -2.95
N PHE A 172 3.26 4.62 -2.84
CA PHE A 172 4.01 4.33 -1.60
C PHE A 172 5.30 5.11 -1.62
N TYR A 173 5.42 6.09 -0.74
CA TYR A 173 6.62 6.91 -0.60
C TYR A 173 7.68 6.19 0.26
N LYS A 174 8.95 6.55 0.06
CA LYS A 174 10.05 6.01 0.88
C LYS A 174 10.12 6.64 2.27
N SER A 175 9.76 7.92 2.36
CA SER A 175 9.71 8.67 3.63
C SER A 175 8.78 9.86 3.50
N VAL A 176 8.44 10.49 4.62
CA VAL A 176 7.67 11.74 4.66
C VAL A 176 8.38 12.90 3.96
N ASP A 177 9.73 12.87 3.84
CA ASP A 177 10.50 13.89 3.16
C ASP A 177 10.21 13.98 1.66
N GLN A 178 9.60 12.94 1.09
CA GLN A 178 9.14 12.94 -0.31
C GLN A 178 7.78 13.62 -0.50
N ILE A 179 7.10 13.98 0.59
CA ILE A 179 5.75 14.56 0.57
C ILE A 179 5.88 16.06 0.88
N PRO A 180 5.18 16.94 0.15
CA PRO A 180 5.09 18.36 0.52
C PRO A 180 4.57 18.57 1.93
N ALA A 181 4.84 19.73 2.53
CA ALA A 181 4.39 20.08 3.87
C ALA A 181 2.88 19.82 4.07
N PHE A 182 2.48 19.45 5.27
CA PHE A 182 1.11 19.03 5.59
C PHE A 182 0.07 20.12 5.29
N ASP A 183 0.42 21.36 5.48
CA ASP A 183 -0.41 22.55 5.22
C ASP A 183 -0.34 23.07 3.77
N ASP A 184 0.48 22.47 2.90
CA ASP A 184 0.48 22.75 1.47
C ASP A 184 -0.58 21.91 0.75
N TYR A 185 -1.69 22.50 0.37
CA TYR A 185 -2.78 21.86 -0.37
C TYR A 185 -2.61 21.81 -1.88
N ASN A 186 -1.47 22.27 -2.41
CA ASN A 186 -1.20 22.14 -3.84
C ASN A 186 -0.96 20.68 -4.24
N MET A 187 -1.41 20.30 -5.42
CA MET A 187 -1.15 18.96 -5.96
C MET A 187 0.29 18.76 -6.46
N LYS A 188 1.05 19.83 -6.65
CA LYS A 188 2.44 19.77 -7.10
C LYS A 188 3.28 18.91 -6.16
N GLY A 189 4.02 17.97 -6.72
CA GLY A 189 4.85 17.03 -5.93
C GLY A 189 4.08 15.92 -5.23
N ARG A 190 2.75 15.81 -5.42
CA ARG A 190 1.91 14.80 -4.79
C ARG A 190 1.45 13.74 -5.79
N THR A 191 1.28 12.52 -5.32
CA THR A 191 0.73 11.36 -6.04
C THR A 191 1.50 11.04 -7.32
N TYR A 192 1.22 9.89 -7.92
CA TYR A 192 1.80 9.47 -9.21
C TYR A 192 1.60 10.50 -10.34
N ARG A 193 0.65 11.42 -10.17
CA ARG A 193 0.32 12.43 -11.19
C ARG A 193 1.33 13.57 -11.25
N TYR A 194 1.93 13.95 -10.11
CA TYR A 194 2.77 15.16 -10.02
C TYR A 194 4.08 14.93 -9.26
N PHE A 195 4.28 13.78 -8.64
CA PHE A 195 5.52 13.43 -7.95
C PHE A 195 6.60 13.05 -8.96
N THR A 196 7.69 13.80 -8.96
CA THR A 196 8.82 13.62 -9.89
C THR A 196 9.93 12.73 -9.34
N GLY A 197 9.91 12.40 -8.05
CA GLY A 197 10.88 11.51 -7.41
C GLY A 197 10.61 10.04 -7.71
N GLU A 198 11.47 9.16 -7.17
CA GLU A 198 11.28 7.71 -7.23
C GLU A 198 10.64 7.22 -5.93
N PRO A 199 9.37 6.81 -5.94
CA PRO A 199 8.70 6.27 -4.76
C PRO A 199 9.24 4.88 -4.41
N LEU A 200 8.82 4.34 -3.27
CA LEU A 200 9.07 2.94 -2.94
C LEU A 200 8.30 2.03 -3.92
N TYR A 201 6.98 2.20 -3.96
CA TYR A 201 6.14 1.55 -4.99
C TYR A 201 5.25 2.56 -5.69
N ARG A 202 5.07 2.37 -6.98
CA ARG A 202 4.25 3.25 -7.81
C ARG A 202 2.77 2.90 -7.68
N PHE A 203 1.91 3.90 -7.80
CA PHE A 203 0.49 3.65 -8.06
C PHE A 203 0.33 2.69 -9.25
N GLY A 204 -0.58 1.72 -9.14
CA GLY A 204 -0.82 0.72 -10.17
C GLY A 204 0.21 -0.42 -10.21
N TYR A 205 1.19 -0.45 -9.30
CA TYR A 205 2.16 -1.53 -9.17
C TYR A 205 1.56 -2.77 -8.52
N GLY A 206 2.00 -3.93 -8.95
CA GLY A 206 1.74 -5.23 -8.35
C GLY A 206 2.37 -6.34 -9.18
N LEU A 207 2.76 -7.40 -8.52
CA LEU A 207 3.34 -8.58 -9.13
C LEU A 207 2.28 -9.69 -9.30
N SER A 208 2.61 -10.67 -10.12
CA SER A 208 1.82 -11.87 -10.35
C SER A 208 2.74 -13.09 -10.32
N TYR A 209 2.21 -14.28 -10.05
CA TYR A 209 2.96 -15.54 -10.15
C TYR A 209 3.16 -16.01 -11.59
N THR A 210 2.63 -15.26 -12.55
CA THR A 210 2.85 -15.46 -13.98
C THR A 210 3.36 -14.17 -14.63
N ASN A 211 3.62 -14.20 -15.93
CA ASN A 211 4.07 -13.05 -16.71
C ASN A 211 3.14 -12.83 -17.90
N PHE A 212 2.96 -11.56 -18.27
CA PHE A 212 2.12 -11.16 -19.39
C PHE A 212 2.94 -10.43 -20.45
N GLU A 213 2.59 -10.68 -21.70
CA GLU A 213 3.14 -10.01 -22.88
C GLU A 213 2.04 -9.17 -23.54
N TYR A 214 2.41 -7.96 -23.96
CA TYR A 214 1.52 -7.02 -24.63
C TYR A 214 1.96 -6.85 -26.07
N SER A 215 1.01 -6.84 -27.02
CA SER A 215 1.29 -6.66 -28.44
C SER A 215 0.16 -5.92 -29.17
N ASN A 216 0.49 -5.37 -30.36
CA ASN A 216 -0.45 -4.81 -31.32
C ASN A 216 -1.38 -3.72 -30.75
N LEU A 217 -0.80 -2.69 -30.10
CA LEU A 217 -1.57 -1.52 -29.67
C LEU A 217 -2.15 -0.78 -30.88
N THR A 218 -3.45 -0.59 -30.88
CA THR A 218 -4.19 0.18 -31.89
C THR A 218 -5.21 1.08 -31.21
N PHE A 219 -5.60 2.13 -31.92
CA PHE A 219 -6.66 3.04 -31.48
C PHE A 219 -7.80 3.01 -32.50
N ASP A 220 -9.03 3.18 -32.05
CA ASP A 220 -10.22 3.28 -32.93
C ASP A 220 -10.15 4.53 -33.82
N LYS A 221 -9.40 5.56 -33.37
CA LYS A 221 -9.18 6.83 -34.06
C LYS A 221 -7.74 7.28 -33.85
N THR A 222 -7.08 7.73 -34.91
CA THR A 222 -5.76 8.38 -34.85
C THR A 222 -5.85 9.87 -34.60
N THR A 223 -7.04 10.45 -34.83
CA THR A 223 -7.38 11.86 -34.61
C THR A 223 -8.69 11.93 -33.82
N VAL A 224 -8.66 12.63 -32.70
CA VAL A 224 -9.75 12.71 -31.73
C VAL A 224 -10.20 14.16 -31.59
N GLY A 225 -11.48 14.41 -31.79
CA GLY A 225 -12.10 15.71 -31.55
C GLY A 225 -12.31 15.98 -30.08
N ALA A 226 -12.50 17.24 -29.69
CA ALA A 226 -12.67 17.62 -28.28
C ALA A 226 -13.93 17.05 -27.59
N LYS A 227 -14.83 16.41 -28.34
CA LYS A 227 -16.04 15.77 -27.80
C LYS A 227 -16.07 14.26 -28.01
N ASP A 228 -15.03 13.70 -28.62
CA ASP A 228 -14.99 12.28 -28.95
C ASP A 228 -14.40 11.47 -27.79
N ASP A 229 -14.91 10.27 -27.62
CA ASP A 229 -14.25 9.24 -26.83
C ASP A 229 -13.15 8.58 -27.67
N LEU A 230 -12.24 7.89 -27.02
CA LEU A 230 -11.16 7.11 -27.60
C LEU A 230 -11.25 5.67 -27.09
N ALA A 231 -10.89 4.68 -27.91
CA ALA A 231 -10.67 3.32 -27.46
C ALA A 231 -9.28 2.84 -27.84
N ALA A 232 -8.59 2.20 -26.88
CA ALA A 232 -7.33 1.52 -27.08
C ALA A 232 -7.54 0.00 -27.08
N SER A 233 -7.06 -0.69 -28.11
CA SER A 233 -7.12 -2.14 -28.23
C SER A 233 -5.71 -2.73 -28.32
N MET A 234 -5.46 -3.84 -27.63
CA MET A 234 -4.19 -4.58 -27.65
C MET A 234 -4.44 -6.06 -27.45
N TYR A 235 -3.45 -6.88 -27.67
CA TYR A 235 -3.46 -8.27 -27.25
C TYR A 235 -2.64 -8.42 -25.99
N VAL A 236 -3.15 -9.21 -25.05
CA VAL A 236 -2.46 -9.61 -23.80
C VAL A 236 -2.36 -11.13 -23.79
N LYS A 237 -1.16 -11.64 -23.57
CA LYS A 237 -0.87 -13.07 -23.50
C LYS A 237 -0.30 -13.43 -22.15
N ASN A 238 -0.79 -14.49 -21.54
CA ASN A 238 -0.16 -15.12 -20.39
C ASN A 238 0.97 -16.02 -20.90
N ILE A 239 2.23 -15.61 -20.64
CA ILE A 239 3.44 -16.37 -21.09
C ILE A 239 4.03 -17.25 -19.99
N GLY A 240 3.40 -17.32 -18.83
CA GLY A 240 3.81 -18.18 -17.72
C GLY A 240 3.05 -19.48 -17.66
N LYS A 241 3.10 -20.14 -16.48
CA LYS A 241 2.56 -21.49 -16.28
C LYS A 241 1.31 -21.54 -15.38
N MET A 242 0.90 -20.42 -14.83
CA MET A 242 -0.23 -20.31 -13.92
C MET A 242 -1.32 -19.42 -14.51
N ALA A 243 -2.57 -19.82 -14.40
CA ALA A 243 -3.71 -18.98 -14.73
C ALA A 243 -3.76 -17.77 -13.80
N ALA A 244 -4.01 -16.60 -14.34
CA ALA A 244 -4.03 -15.38 -13.54
C ALA A 244 -4.81 -14.27 -14.20
N ASP A 245 -5.21 -13.32 -13.38
CA ASP A 245 -5.78 -12.06 -13.86
C ASP A 245 -4.67 -11.05 -14.13
N GLU A 246 -4.79 -10.33 -15.23
CA GLU A 246 -4.01 -9.13 -15.51
C GLU A 246 -4.89 -7.88 -15.42
N VAL A 247 -4.32 -6.79 -14.88
CA VAL A 247 -4.97 -5.48 -14.85
C VAL A 247 -4.31 -4.57 -15.88
N VAL A 248 -4.89 -4.54 -17.06
CA VAL A 248 -4.47 -3.66 -18.16
C VAL A 248 -4.81 -2.22 -17.80
N GLN A 249 -3.82 -1.35 -17.74
CA GLN A 249 -3.93 0.05 -17.35
C GLN A 249 -3.55 0.95 -18.54
N VAL A 250 -4.34 2.00 -18.76
CA VAL A 250 -4.07 3.00 -19.80
C VAL A 250 -3.73 4.33 -19.14
N TYR A 251 -2.54 4.85 -19.42
CA TYR A 251 -2.06 6.13 -18.91
C TYR A 251 -1.89 7.13 -20.05
N LEU A 252 -2.31 8.37 -19.80
CA LEU A 252 -2.19 9.48 -20.74
C LEU A 252 -1.20 10.53 -20.23
N THR A 253 -0.45 11.10 -21.17
CA THR A 253 0.44 12.23 -20.95
C THR A 253 0.13 13.32 -21.98
N HIS A 254 0.10 14.59 -21.54
CA HIS A 254 -0.13 15.77 -22.40
C HIS A 254 1.19 16.54 -22.57
N PRO A 255 2.03 16.21 -23.57
CA PRO A 255 3.32 16.85 -23.74
C PRO A 255 3.22 18.36 -23.95
N GLY A 256 3.99 19.14 -23.18
CA GLY A 256 4.06 20.58 -23.31
C GLY A 256 2.91 21.38 -22.66
N GLU A 257 1.88 20.72 -22.14
CA GLU A 257 0.78 21.40 -21.49
C GLU A 257 1.10 21.76 -20.02
N LYS A 258 1.07 23.05 -19.71
CA LYS A 258 1.34 23.53 -18.35
C LYS A 258 0.21 23.13 -17.38
N GLY A 259 0.59 22.67 -16.20
CA GLY A 259 -0.35 22.19 -15.18
C GLY A 259 -0.89 20.78 -15.42
N ALA A 260 -0.67 20.20 -16.61
CA ALA A 260 -1.03 18.81 -16.85
C ALA A 260 -0.23 17.86 -15.95
N PRO A 261 -0.82 16.74 -15.52
CA PRO A 261 -0.10 15.75 -14.76
C PRO A 261 1.00 15.08 -15.60
N LEU A 262 2.06 14.59 -14.94
CA LEU A 262 3.10 13.77 -15.58
C LEU A 262 2.49 12.58 -16.34
N ARG A 263 1.42 12.03 -15.77
CA ARG A 263 0.57 10.98 -16.35
C ARG A 263 -0.75 10.89 -15.58
N ALA A 264 -1.79 10.40 -16.23
CA ALA A 264 -3.07 10.14 -15.59
C ALA A 264 -3.62 8.79 -16.05
N LEU A 265 -4.08 7.95 -15.11
CA LEU A 265 -4.85 6.74 -15.44
C LEU A 265 -6.15 7.17 -16.11
N ALA A 266 -6.37 6.73 -17.34
CA ALA A 266 -7.53 7.09 -18.15
C ALA A 266 -8.54 5.96 -18.28
N GLY A 267 -8.11 4.72 -18.09
CA GLY A 267 -8.95 3.54 -18.10
C GLY A 267 -8.17 2.31 -17.67
N PHE A 268 -8.89 1.27 -17.30
CA PHE A 268 -8.29 -0.02 -16.98
C PHE A 268 -9.29 -1.14 -17.23
N ARG A 269 -8.78 -2.36 -17.39
CA ARG A 269 -9.59 -3.56 -17.50
C ARG A 269 -8.88 -4.75 -16.89
N ARG A 270 -9.59 -5.51 -16.05
CA ARG A 270 -9.12 -6.79 -15.52
C ARG A 270 -9.58 -7.91 -16.45
N VAL A 271 -8.66 -8.80 -16.81
CA VAL A 271 -8.90 -9.95 -17.68
C VAL A 271 -8.26 -11.19 -17.09
N HIS A 272 -8.96 -12.32 -17.18
CA HIS A 272 -8.45 -13.62 -16.79
C HIS A 272 -7.81 -14.31 -17.99
N LEU A 273 -6.65 -14.92 -17.82
CA LEU A 273 -5.91 -15.60 -18.88
C LEU A 273 -5.32 -16.92 -18.37
N ASP A 274 -5.68 -18.00 -19.03
CA ASP A 274 -5.05 -19.30 -18.83
C ASP A 274 -3.59 -19.31 -19.35
N PRO A 275 -2.73 -20.25 -18.91
CA PRO A 275 -1.39 -20.38 -19.44
C PRO A 275 -1.35 -20.51 -20.97
N GLY A 276 -0.61 -19.62 -21.63
CA GLY A 276 -0.50 -19.56 -23.09
C GLY A 276 -1.68 -18.84 -23.79
N GLU A 277 -2.75 -18.52 -23.10
CA GLU A 277 -3.88 -17.81 -23.68
C GLU A 277 -3.52 -16.40 -24.10
N THR A 278 -4.11 -15.98 -25.22
CA THR A 278 -4.01 -14.62 -25.76
C THR A 278 -5.42 -14.05 -25.95
N GLN A 279 -5.68 -12.90 -25.35
CA GLN A 279 -6.97 -12.22 -25.49
C GLN A 279 -6.79 -10.82 -26.08
N LYS A 280 -7.71 -10.43 -26.97
CA LYS A 280 -7.85 -9.03 -27.37
C LYS A 280 -8.56 -8.26 -26.27
N VAL A 281 -7.92 -7.24 -25.76
CA VAL A 281 -8.45 -6.36 -24.71
C VAL A 281 -8.69 -4.98 -25.30
N GLU A 282 -9.87 -4.44 -25.02
CA GLU A 282 -10.23 -3.08 -25.38
C GLU A 282 -10.55 -2.28 -24.12
N VAL A 283 -9.99 -1.08 -24.03
CA VAL A 283 -10.21 -0.14 -22.93
C VAL A 283 -10.81 1.14 -23.51
N ALA A 284 -12.04 1.43 -23.11
CA ALA A 284 -12.69 2.69 -23.45
C ALA A 284 -12.11 3.84 -22.60
N ILE A 285 -11.85 4.95 -23.23
CA ILE A 285 -11.34 6.18 -22.64
C ILE A 285 -12.36 7.30 -22.90
N PRO A 286 -13.27 7.55 -21.95
CA PRO A 286 -14.25 8.60 -22.08
C PRO A 286 -13.60 9.96 -22.34
N ASN A 287 -14.24 10.80 -23.10
CA ASN A 287 -13.82 12.17 -23.42
C ASN A 287 -13.30 12.95 -22.19
N ARG A 288 -13.99 12.86 -21.06
CA ARG A 288 -13.57 13.49 -19.81
C ARG A 288 -12.16 13.05 -19.37
N ASN A 289 -11.78 11.80 -19.61
CA ASN A 289 -10.47 11.27 -19.22
C ASN A 289 -9.34 11.72 -20.17
N LEU A 290 -9.67 12.25 -21.34
CA LEU A 290 -8.73 12.90 -22.26
C LEU A 290 -8.35 14.33 -21.81
N SER A 291 -8.97 14.83 -20.75
CA SER A 291 -8.77 16.18 -20.23
C SER A 291 -7.78 16.23 -19.07
N PHE A 292 -7.26 17.41 -18.81
CA PHE A 292 -6.48 17.72 -17.61
C PHE A 292 -7.02 19.00 -16.95
N VAL A 293 -6.60 19.26 -15.71
CA VAL A 293 -6.87 20.52 -15.00
C VAL A 293 -5.64 21.41 -15.15
N ASP A 294 -5.83 22.61 -15.69
CA ASP A 294 -4.75 23.57 -15.89
C ASP A 294 -4.41 24.35 -14.60
N GLU A 295 -3.38 25.19 -14.65
CA GLU A 295 -2.92 26.01 -13.52
C GLU A 295 -4.00 26.98 -12.98
N LYS A 296 -5.05 27.26 -13.74
CA LYS A 296 -6.18 28.11 -13.35
C LYS A 296 -7.34 27.31 -12.74
N GLY A 297 -7.18 25.99 -12.61
CA GLY A 297 -8.21 25.09 -12.10
C GLY A 297 -9.32 24.77 -13.11
N ALA A 298 -9.16 25.13 -14.39
CA ALA A 298 -10.11 24.78 -15.45
C ALA A 298 -9.80 23.39 -16.01
N ARG A 299 -10.83 22.53 -16.11
CA ARG A 299 -10.72 21.24 -16.79
C ARG A 299 -10.84 21.46 -18.29
N ARG A 300 -9.82 21.07 -19.02
CA ARG A 300 -9.77 21.35 -20.47
C ARG A 300 -9.22 20.17 -21.29
N ILE A 301 -9.68 20.08 -22.51
CA ILE A 301 -9.05 19.34 -23.58
C ILE A 301 -8.29 20.36 -24.43
N ALA A 302 -7.02 20.10 -24.73
CA ALA A 302 -6.17 20.95 -25.54
C ALA A 302 -5.78 20.22 -26.84
N PRO A 303 -5.71 20.94 -27.98
CA PRO A 303 -5.23 20.33 -29.22
C PRO A 303 -3.74 20.06 -29.11
N GLY A 304 -3.29 18.95 -29.68
CA GLY A 304 -1.88 18.55 -29.61
C GLY A 304 -1.71 17.05 -29.68
N THR A 305 -0.52 16.56 -29.39
CA THR A 305 -0.26 15.13 -29.26
C THR A 305 -0.63 14.67 -27.86
N LEU A 306 -1.33 13.55 -27.79
CA LEU A 306 -1.62 12.83 -26.55
C LEU A 306 -0.83 11.54 -26.57
N ASP A 307 0.13 11.38 -25.66
CA ASP A 307 0.88 10.14 -25.51
C ASP A 307 0.09 9.16 -24.68
N VAL A 308 0.06 7.91 -25.13
CA VAL A 308 -0.69 6.82 -24.51
C VAL A 308 0.28 5.69 -24.17
N TRP A 309 0.25 5.26 -22.91
CA TRP A 309 0.91 4.05 -22.45
C TRP A 309 -0.14 3.03 -22.03
N VAL A 310 0.06 1.76 -22.41
CA VAL A 310 -0.79 0.64 -21.99
C VAL A 310 0.07 -0.46 -21.43
N GLY A 311 -0.25 -0.97 -20.24
CA GLY A 311 0.52 -2.03 -19.62
C GLY A 311 -0.03 -2.48 -18.27
N GLY A 312 0.64 -3.41 -17.59
CA GLY A 312 0.28 -3.92 -16.27
C GLY A 312 0.58 -2.96 -15.09
N GLY A 313 1.06 -1.76 -15.39
CA GLY A 313 1.40 -0.69 -14.45
C GLY A 313 1.91 0.54 -15.18
N GLN A 314 2.43 1.52 -14.45
CA GLN A 314 2.97 2.76 -15.03
C GLN A 314 4.20 2.51 -15.90
N PRO A 315 4.45 3.36 -16.95
CA PRO A 315 5.69 3.30 -17.72
C PRO A 315 6.88 3.73 -16.85
N ALA A 316 8.01 3.10 -17.11
CA ALA A 316 9.32 3.39 -16.50
C ALA A 316 9.37 3.40 -14.95
N GLY A 317 10.49 2.97 -14.43
CA GLY A 317 10.83 2.84 -13.01
C GLY A 317 11.98 1.87 -12.86
N SER A 318 12.39 1.61 -11.63
CA SER A 318 13.38 0.57 -11.30
C SER A 318 12.89 -0.83 -11.70
N VAL A 319 11.58 -1.05 -11.71
CA VAL A 319 10.96 -2.30 -12.17
C VAL A 319 10.37 -2.11 -13.56
N LYS A 320 10.81 -2.95 -14.49
CA LYS A 320 10.35 -2.92 -15.88
C LYS A 320 8.92 -3.47 -15.97
N THR A 321 7.95 -2.61 -16.24
CA THR A 321 6.56 -3.02 -16.50
C THR A 321 6.39 -3.36 -17.97
N ALA A 322 5.79 -4.52 -18.29
CA ALA A 322 5.44 -4.87 -19.66
C ALA A 322 4.34 -3.94 -20.17
N GLY A 323 4.49 -3.43 -21.38
CA GLY A 323 3.49 -2.55 -21.97
C GLY A 323 3.92 -1.96 -23.32
N LEU A 324 3.04 -1.13 -23.89
CA LEU A 324 3.17 -0.53 -25.21
C LEU A 324 2.94 0.97 -25.16
N SER A 325 3.62 1.71 -26.01
CA SER A 325 3.43 3.14 -26.20
C SER A 325 2.81 3.43 -27.56
N GLY A 326 1.98 4.44 -27.63
CA GLY A 326 1.42 5.00 -28.84
C GLY A 326 1.06 6.47 -28.64
N SER A 327 0.54 7.11 -29.69
CA SER A 327 0.05 8.47 -29.59
C SER A 327 -1.15 8.69 -30.50
N VAL A 328 -2.00 9.64 -30.12
CA VAL A 328 -3.11 10.15 -30.94
C VAL A 328 -3.08 11.67 -31.01
N LYS A 329 -3.69 12.25 -32.03
CA LYS A 329 -3.76 13.70 -32.21
C LYS A 329 -5.12 14.23 -31.72
N ILE A 330 -5.11 15.15 -30.78
CA ILE A 330 -6.30 15.92 -30.40
C ILE A 330 -6.44 17.12 -31.32
N THR A 331 -7.60 17.30 -31.98
CA THR A 331 -7.82 18.35 -32.99
C THR A 331 -8.75 19.48 -32.55
N GLY A 332 -9.26 19.43 -31.33
CA GLY A 332 -10.16 20.45 -30.83
C GLY A 332 -9.81 20.89 -29.41
N ALA A 333 -10.33 22.04 -29.01
CA ALA A 333 -10.25 22.53 -27.63
C ALA A 333 -11.64 22.55 -27.00
N ALA A 334 -11.73 22.20 -25.74
CA ALA A 334 -12.94 22.32 -24.94
C ALA A 334 -12.60 22.64 -23.48
N VAL A 335 -13.47 23.40 -22.82
CA VAL A 335 -13.51 23.52 -21.37
C VAL A 335 -14.69 22.69 -20.89
N LEU A 336 -14.41 21.73 -20.01
CA LEU A 336 -15.41 20.82 -19.47
C LEU A 336 -15.93 21.36 -18.14
N ALA A 337 -17.19 21.03 -17.83
CA ALA A 337 -17.73 21.31 -16.50
C ALA A 337 -16.91 20.64 -15.39
N LYS A 338 -16.85 21.29 -14.24
CA LYS A 338 -16.17 20.79 -13.03
C LYS A 338 -16.75 19.48 -12.54
#